data_34dfdb98fa884f11686c56f463143741
#
_entry.id   34dfdb98fa884f11686c56f463143741
#
_cell.length_a   1.000
_cell.length_b   1.000
_cell.length_c   1.000
_cell.angle_alpha   90.00
_cell.angle_beta   90.00
_cell.angle_gamma   90.00
#
_symmetry.space_group_name_H-M   'P 1'
#
loop_
_entity.id
_entity.type
_entity.pdbx_description
1 polymer ?
#
loop_
_entity_poly.entity_id
_entity_poly.type
_entity_poly.pdbx_seq_one_letter_code
_entity_poly.pdbx_strand_id
1 'polypeptide(L)'
;MTSQLLPVVRAEWTKARTVRSTWWSLFTTAVVSFGLAVLIGSQFSDATPGQRADLPQISFYPLLMSQIALVAFGVLLASAEYTTGTIRASLSAVPRRGVFLAAKTFVATGVAAVVAVPLAFGTFLVMQWAVGEYGASLSHPGALRAVFGAAAYLTMMCVFSMAVATVLRSSALALGILLPLLFLNSQGLSSIPAIRSVTQYLPDQAGAGMMWVDTDQMFILGRLDFGPGGAFAIMLAWVAFALAGGYVSLRRRDA
;
A
#
# COMPACT_ATOMS: atom_id res chain seq x y z
N MET A 1 25.73 10.94 13.14
CA MET A 1 24.84 10.01 12.39
C MET A 1 24.14 10.70 11.21
N THR A 2 23.77 11.94 11.32
CA THR A 2 23.06 12.72 10.28
C THR A 2 23.86 13.02 9.02
N SER A 3 25.20 13.19 9.12
CA SER A 3 26.04 13.56 7.98
C SER A 3 26.15 12.50 6.88
N GLN A 4 25.92 11.23 7.19
CA GLN A 4 25.99 10.14 6.21
C GLN A 4 24.63 9.79 5.60
N LEU A 5 23.51 10.10 6.25
CA LEU A 5 22.19 9.73 5.78
C LEU A 5 21.79 10.51 4.52
N LEU A 6 22.04 11.81 4.48
CA LEU A 6 21.61 12.68 3.38
C LEU A 6 22.22 12.31 2.02
N PRO A 7 23.53 12.04 1.89
CA PRO A 7 24.11 11.57 0.63
C PRO A 7 23.51 10.23 0.16
N VAL A 8 23.25 9.31 1.09
CA VAL A 8 22.65 8.00 0.76
C VAL A 8 21.21 8.16 0.30
N VAL A 9 20.41 9.00 0.97
CA VAL A 9 19.05 9.33 0.53
C VAL A 9 19.04 9.93 -0.87
N ARG A 10 19.96 10.86 -1.18
CA ARG A 10 20.08 11.44 -2.53
C ARG A 10 20.41 10.39 -3.58
N ALA A 11 21.30 9.44 -3.27
CA ALA A 11 21.63 8.36 -4.18
C ALA A 11 20.44 7.43 -4.44
N GLU A 12 19.71 7.03 -3.38
CA GLU A 12 18.49 6.20 -3.50
C GLU A 12 17.36 6.94 -4.25
N TRP A 13 17.19 8.24 -3.99
CA TRP A 13 16.25 9.07 -4.74
C TRP A 13 16.57 9.12 -6.24
N THR A 14 17.86 9.30 -6.59
CA THR A 14 18.29 9.30 -7.99
C THR A 14 17.98 7.97 -8.65
N LYS A 15 18.28 6.84 -7.98
CA LYS A 15 17.91 5.51 -8.47
C LYS A 15 16.40 5.38 -8.72
N ALA A 16 15.58 5.75 -7.74
CA ALA A 16 14.12 5.67 -7.85
C ALA A 16 13.59 6.50 -9.04
N ARG A 17 14.18 7.65 -9.33
CA ARG A 17 13.76 8.56 -10.42
C ARG A 17 14.22 8.11 -11.81
N THR A 18 15.36 7.44 -11.90
CA THR A 18 15.96 7.07 -13.20
C THR A 18 15.47 5.72 -13.73
N VAL A 19 14.89 4.88 -12.88
CA VAL A 19 14.39 3.57 -13.27
C VAL A 19 13.03 3.71 -13.96
N ARG A 20 12.94 3.31 -15.22
CA ARG A 20 11.71 3.39 -16.03
C ARG A 20 10.54 2.61 -15.42
N SER A 21 10.80 1.46 -14.77
CA SER A 21 9.77 0.66 -14.13
C SER A 21 9.04 1.41 -13.01
N THR A 22 9.70 2.34 -12.32
CA THR A 22 9.08 3.22 -11.33
C THR A 22 7.91 3.99 -11.91
N TRP A 23 8.17 4.71 -13.01
CA TRP A 23 7.15 5.54 -13.65
C TRP A 23 6.00 4.71 -14.22
N TRP A 24 6.30 3.57 -14.83
CA TRP A 24 5.28 2.66 -15.34
C TRP A 24 4.42 2.07 -14.23
N SER A 25 5.02 1.65 -13.09
CA SER A 25 4.24 1.15 -11.95
C SER A 25 3.32 2.21 -11.38
N LEU A 26 3.82 3.43 -11.17
CA LEU A 26 3.03 4.53 -10.62
C LEU A 26 1.92 4.98 -11.60
N PHE A 27 2.23 5.05 -12.88
CA PHE A 27 1.25 5.36 -13.92
C PHE A 27 0.15 4.29 -13.98
N THR A 28 0.51 3.01 -13.98
CA THR A 28 -0.44 1.89 -13.97
C THR A 28 -1.34 1.95 -12.73
N THR A 29 -0.76 2.26 -11.54
CA THR A 29 -1.55 2.42 -10.31
C THR A 29 -2.63 3.50 -10.50
N ALA A 30 -2.27 4.67 -11.06
CA ALA A 30 -3.22 5.75 -11.27
C ALA A 30 -4.29 5.41 -12.31
N VAL A 31 -3.90 4.83 -13.45
CA VAL A 31 -4.83 4.42 -14.51
C VAL A 31 -5.82 3.37 -14.01
N VAL A 32 -5.35 2.36 -13.30
CA VAL A 32 -6.23 1.32 -12.74
C VAL A 32 -7.15 1.89 -11.68
N SER A 33 -6.65 2.74 -10.76
CA SER A 33 -7.48 3.35 -9.73
C SER A 33 -8.59 4.22 -10.32
N PHE A 34 -8.25 5.15 -11.21
CA PHE A 34 -9.24 6.06 -11.78
C PHE A 34 -10.17 5.35 -12.77
N GLY A 35 -9.64 4.43 -13.58
CA GLY A 35 -10.45 3.64 -14.50
C GLY A 35 -11.49 2.78 -13.77
N LEU A 36 -11.09 2.08 -12.70
CA LEU A 36 -12.02 1.33 -11.88
C LEU A 36 -12.99 2.24 -11.11
N ALA A 37 -12.56 3.43 -10.66
CA ALA A 37 -13.44 4.37 -10.00
C ALA A 37 -14.56 4.84 -10.93
N VAL A 38 -14.25 5.15 -12.18
CA VAL A 38 -15.27 5.50 -13.20
C VAL A 38 -16.18 4.32 -13.49
N LEU A 39 -15.60 3.14 -13.75
CA LEU A 39 -16.38 1.94 -14.09
C LEU A 39 -17.32 1.52 -12.96
N ILE A 40 -16.84 1.49 -11.72
CA ILE A 40 -17.66 1.10 -10.58
C ILE A 40 -18.67 2.21 -10.26
N GLY A 41 -18.24 3.48 -10.24
CA GLY A 41 -19.12 4.61 -9.96
C GLY A 41 -20.30 4.69 -10.92
N SER A 42 -20.07 4.49 -12.21
CA SER A 42 -21.15 4.49 -13.21
C SER A 42 -22.19 3.39 -13.04
N GLN A 43 -21.87 2.28 -12.33
CA GLN A 43 -22.86 1.24 -12.01
C GLN A 43 -23.84 1.69 -10.92
N PHE A 44 -23.56 2.76 -10.21
CA PHE A 44 -24.36 3.29 -9.12
C PHE A 44 -25.04 4.62 -9.46
N SER A 45 -25.07 5.01 -10.73
CA SER A 45 -25.79 6.21 -11.19
C SER A 45 -27.29 6.19 -10.84
N ASP A 46 -27.89 4.99 -10.78
CA ASP A 46 -29.28 4.75 -10.43
C ASP A 46 -29.43 4.04 -9.07
N ALA A 47 -28.52 4.33 -8.12
CA ALA A 47 -28.47 3.67 -6.83
C ALA A 47 -29.76 3.80 -6.03
N THR A 48 -30.26 2.68 -5.54
CA THR A 48 -31.44 2.61 -4.66
C THR A 48 -31.11 3.22 -3.29
N PRO A 49 -32.12 3.68 -2.51
CA PRO A 49 -31.90 4.28 -1.20
C PRO A 49 -31.03 3.44 -0.25
N GLY A 50 -31.15 2.10 -0.29
CA GLY A 50 -30.34 1.19 0.51
C GLY A 50 -28.87 1.13 0.09
N GLN A 51 -28.56 1.33 -1.18
CA GLN A 51 -27.19 1.32 -1.70
C GLN A 51 -26.44 2.63 -1.47
N ARG A 52 -27.17 3.74 -1.30
CA ARG A 52 -26.57 5.09 -1.17
C ARG A 52 -25.70 5.23 0.08
N ALA A 53 -26.08 4.55 1.15
CA ALA A 53 -25.32 4.56 2.40
C ALA A 53 -23.88 3.99 2.24
N ASP A 54 -23.70 3.05 1.31
CA ASP A 54 -22.42 2.36 1.11
C ASP A 54 -21.51 3.06 0.07
N LEU A 55 -22.01 4.02 -0.70
CA LEU A 55 -21.28 4.66 -1.78
C LEU A 55 -19.95 5.30 -1.35
N PRO A 56 -19.84 5.99 -0.19
CA PRO A 56 -18.57 6.51 0.27
C PRO A 56 -17.53 5.41 0.52
N GLN A 57 -17.96 4.26 1.05
CA GLN A 57 -17.09 3.12 1.36
C GLN A 57 -16.60 2.42 0.08
N ILE A 58 -17.47 2.23 -0.90
CA ILE A 58 -17.15 1.58 -2.18
C ILE A 58 -16.06 2.34 -2.95
N SER A 59 -15.90 3.65 -2.71
CA SER A 59 -14.89 4.50 -3.36
C SER A 59 -13.45 4.03 -3.13
N PHE A 60 -13.20 3.24 -2.11
CA PHE A 60 -11.85 2.74 -1.81
C PHE A 60 -11.55 1.37 -2.46
N TYR A 61 -12.56 0.71 -3.02
CA TYR A 61 -12.36 -0.58 -3.69
C TYR A 61 -11.36 -0.53 -4.85
N PRO A 62 -11.36 0.49 -5.73
CA PRO A 62 -10.35 0.63 -6.78
C PRO A 62 -8.92 0.65 -6.26
N LEU A 63 -8.69 1.21 -5.06
CA LEU A 63 -7.36 1.28 -4.46
C LEU A 63 -6.86 -0.09 -4.01
N LEU A 64 -7.74 -0.98 -3.55
CA LEU A 64 -7.40 -2.35 -3.21
C LEU A 64 -6.93 -3.16 -4.43
N MET A 65 -7.46 -2.85 -5.61
CA MET A 65 -7.02 -3.50 -6.84
C MET A 65 -5.72 -2.88 -7.38
N SER A 66 -5.63 -1.57 -7.40
CA SER A 66 -4.47 -0.86 -7.96
C SER A 66 -3.22 -0.94 -7.06
N GLN A 67 -3.36 -1.25 -5.77
CA GLN A 67 -2.21 -1.44 -4.85
C GLN A 67 -1.17 -2.43 -5.37
N ILE A 68 -1.58 -3.40 -6.20
CA ILE A 68 -0.69 -4.42 -6.78
C ILE A 68 0.49 -3.78 -7.51
N ALA A 69 0.24 -2.72 -8.28
CA ALA A 69 1.31 -2.03 -8.99
C ALA A 69 2.24 -1.25 -8.04
N LEU A 70 1.70 -0.72 -6.94
CA LEU A 70 2.49 -0.04 -5.92
C LEU A 70 3.32 -1.03 -5.08
N VAL A 71 2.77 -2.22 -4.82
CA VAL A 71 3.51 -3.34 -4.20
C VAL A 71 4.66 -3.77 -5.11
N ALA A 72 4.41 -3.90 -6.42
CA ALA A 72 5.45 -4.23 -7.39
C ALA A 72 6.56 -3.15 -7.39
N PHE A 73 6.19 -1.87 -7.33
CA PHE A 73 7.16 -0.78 -7.19
C PHE A 73 8.03 -0.95 -5.93
N GLY A 74 7.42 -1.19 -4.76
CA GLY A 74 8.17 -1.40 -3.51
C GLY A 74 9.13 -2.59 -3.60
N VAL A 75 8.66 -3.71 -4.15
CA VAL A 75 9.50 -4.90 -4.39
C VAL A 75 10.68 -4.57 -5.31
N LEU A 76 10.44 -3.94 -6.44
CA LEU A 76 11.49 -3.61 -7.43
C LEU A 76 12.51 -2.62 -6.87
N LEU A 77 12.09 -1.66 -6.04
CA LEU A 77 12.98 -0.71 -5.38
C LEU A 77 14.06 -1.39 -4.52
N ALA A 78 13.70 -2.51 -3.87
CA ALA A 78 14.65 -3.29 -3.08
C ALA A 78 15.38 -4.33 -3.92
N SER A 79 14.67 -5.09 -4.75
CA SER A 79 15.20 -6.29 -5.40
C SER A 79 16.06 -6.00 -6.65
N ALA A 80 15.94 -4.83 -7.27
CA ALA A 80 16.72 -4.46 -8.44
C ALA A 80 18.24 -4.54 -8.19
N GLU A 81 18.70 -4.17 -6.99
CA GLU A 81 20.11 -4.25 -6.64
C GLU A 81 20.63 -5.67 -6.48
N TYR A 82 19.77 -6.60 -6.04
CA TYR A 82 20.12 -8.02 -5.96
C TYR A 82 20.16 -8.64 -7.34
N THR A 83 19.21 -8.32 -8.21
CA THR A 83 19.13 -8.85 -9.57
C THR A 83 20.31 -8.40 -10.45
N THR A 84 20.75 -7.14 -10.27
CA THR A 84 21.90 -6.56 -11.01
C THR A 84 23.24 -6.83 -10.35
N GLY A 85 23.27 -7.40 -9.14
CA GLY A 85 24.50 -7.58 -8.35
C GLY A 85 25.09 -6.29 -7.77
N THR A 86 24.46 -5.14 -8.00
CA THR A 86 24.96 -3.84 -7.53
C THR A 86 24.87 -3.66 -6.01
N ILE A 87 24.16 -4.55 -5.32
CA ILE A 87 24.04 -4.54 -3.86
C ILE A 87 25.43 -4.54 -3.17
N ARG A 88 26.41 -5.27 -3.71
CA ARG A 88 27.78 -5.33 -3.17
C ARG A 88 28.44 -3.96 -3.21
N ALA A 89 28.36 -3.27 -4.33
CA ALA A 89 28.89 -1.92 -4.48
C ALA A 89 28.19 -0.92 -3.54
N SER A 90 26.85 -1.00 -3.45
CA SER A 90 26.06 -0.16 -2.55
C SER A 90 26.46 -0.36 -1.08
N LEU A 91 26.67 -1.60 -0.65
CA LEU A 91 27.04 -1.93 0.73
C LEU A 91 28.50 -1.65 1.05
N SER A 92 29.40 -1.67 0.06
CA SER A 92 30.80 -1.22 0.22
C SER A 92 30.86 0.31 0.38
N ALA A 93 30.05 1.04 -0.38
CA ALA A 93 29.96 2.50 -0.26
C ALA A 93 29.29 2.95 1.05
N VAL A 94 28.34 2.16 1.59
CA VAL A 94 27.61 2.44 2.83
C VAL A 94 27.70 1.25 3.77
N PRO A 95 28.82 1.11 4.54
CA PRO A 95 29.05 -0.05 5.40
C PRO A 95 28.03 -0.21 6.53
N ARG A 96 27.42 0.90 6.95
CA ARG A 96 26.38 0.92 7.99
C ARG A 96 25.05 0.46 7.43
N ARG A 97 24.77 -0.84 7.53
CA ARG A 97 23.53 -1.50 7.01
C ARG A 97 22.24 -0.80 7.44
N GLY A 98 22.20 -0.26 8.68
CA GLY A 98 21.03 0.48 9.18
C GLY A 98 20.81 1.80 8.45
N VAL A 99 21.89 2.54 8.11
CA VAL A 99 21.81 3.79 7.34
C VAL A 99 21.33 3.51 5.93
N PHE A 100 21.81 2.46 5.30
CA PHE A 100 21.39 2.02 3.98
C PHE A 100 19.88 1.69 3.94
N LEU A 101 19.41 0.83 4.87
CA LEU A 101 17.98 0.48 4.93
C LEU A 101 17.10 1.68 5.28
N ALA A 102 17.53 2.52 6.22
CA ALA A 102 16.77 3.73 6.59
C ALA A 102 16.64 4.72 5.43
N ALA A 103 17.72 4.94 4.65
CA ALA A 103 17.66 5.79 3.47
C ALA A 103 16.71 5.23 2.41
N LYS A 104 16.75 3.93 2.14
CA LYS A 104 15.84 3.25 1.20
C LYS A 104 14.39 3.33 1.68
N THR A 105 14.14 3.10 2.96
CA THR A 105 12.80 3.25 3.57
C THR A 105 12.29 4.68 3.44
N PHE A 106 13.13 5.68 3.72
CA PHE A 106 12.75 7.08 3.61
C PHE A 106 12.36 7.45 2.18
N VAL A 107 13.13 7.02 1.18
CA VAL A 107 12.82 7.26 -0.24
C VAL A 107 11.54 6.54 -0.66
N ALA A 108 11.39 5.27 -0.27
CA ALA A 108 10.17 4.50 -0.56
C ALA A 108 8.93 5.17 0.04
N THR A 109 9.00 5.58 1.30
CA THR A 109 7.90 6.30 1.98
C THR A 109 7.58 7.62 1.28
N GLY A 110 8.60 8.42 0.94
CA GLY A 110 8.41 9.71 0.28
C GLY A 110 7.77 9.57 -1.10
N VAL A 111 8.28 8.68 -1.96
CA VAL A 111 7.71 8.42 -3.30
C VAL A 111 6.30 7.89 -3.18
N ALA A 112 6.09 6.89 -2.31
CA ALA A 112 4.76 6.28 -2.13
C ALA A 112 3.75 7.30 -1.60
N ALA A 113 4.10 8.13 -0.61
CA ALA A 113 3.19 9.14 -0.06
C ALA A 113 2.82 10.22 -1.09
N VAL A 114 3.80 10.72 -1.87
CA VAL A 114 3.56 11.71 -2.94
C VAL A 114 2.57 11.18 -3.98
N VAL A 115 2.54 9.88 -4.21
CA VAL A 115 1.60 9.25 -5.16
C VAL A 115 0.30 8.85 -4.46
N ALA A 116 0.37 8.27 -3.27
CA ALA A 116 -0.79 7.74 -2.56
C ALA A 116 -1.78 8.83 -2.13
N VAL A 117 -1.28 10.01 -1.73
CA VAL A 117 -2.17 11.10 -1.31
C VAL A 117 -3.06 11.58 -2.47
N PRO A 118 -2.52 12.06 -3.62
CA PRO A 118 -3.38 12.49 -4.72
C PRO A 118 -4.21 11.33 -5.30
N LEU A 119 -3.69 10.10 -5.26
CA LEU A 119 -4.41 8.93 -5.72
C LEU A 119 -5.64 8.64 -4.85
N ALA A 120 -5.51 8.66 -3.52
CA ALA A 120 -6.63 8.41 -2.61
C ALA A 120 -7.72 9.49 -2.74
N PHE A 121 -7.32 10.76 -2.75
CA PHE A 121 -8.26 11.87 -2.97
C PHE A 121 -8.90 11.80 -4.35
N GLY A 122 -8.09 11.62 -5.39
CA GLY A 122 -8.57 11.58 -6.78
C GLY A 122 -9.51 10.40 -7.01
N THR A 123 -9.20 9.21 -6.51
CA THR A 123 -10.06 8.03 -6.66
C THR A 123 -11.41 8.23 -5.97
N PHE A 124 -11.42 8.78 -4.75
CA PHE A 124 -12.66 9.13 -4.06
C PHE A 124 -13.49 10.13 -4.88
N LEU A 125 -12.88 11.24 -5.29
CA LEU A 125 -13.59 12.31 -6.04
C LEU A 125 -14.10 11.82 -7.39
N VAL A 126 -13.29 11.07 -8.14
CA VAL A 126 -13.66 10.51 -9.44
C VAL A 126 -14.81 9.51 -9.30
N MET A 127 -14.75 8.65 -8.29
CA MET A 127 -15.82 7.70 -8.00
C MET A 127 -17.12 8.43 -7.68
N GLN A 128 -17.09 9.42 -6.77
CA GLN A 128 -18.29 10.17 -6.39
C GLN A 128 -18.84 11.01 -7.53
N TRP A 129 -17.99 11.55 -8.40
CA TRP A 129 -18.41 12.20 -9.63
C TRP A 129 -19.10 11.22 -10.59
N ALA A 130 -18.59 10.01 -10.75
CA ALA A 130 -19.17 9.00 -11.62
C ALA A 130 -20.51 8.45 -11.11
N VAL A 131 -20.74 8.47 -9.79
CA VAL A 131 -22.05 8.15 -9.17
C VAL A 131 -23.11 9.22 -9.48
N GLY A 132 -22.70 10.47 -9.70
CA GLY A 132 -23.62 11.57 -10.05
C GLY A 132 -24.38 12.14 -8.85
N GLU A 133 -25.71 12.24 -8.96
CA GLU A 133 -26.55 12.92 -7.95
C GLU A 133 -26.47 12.33 -6.54
N TYR A 134 -26.14 11.06 -6.43
CA TYR A 134 -26.05 10.35 -5.14
C TYR A 134 -24.63 10.34 -4.58
N GLY A 135 -23.71 11.03 -5.23
CA GLY A 135 -22.32 11.11 -4.81
C GLY A 135 -22.15 11.83 -3.47
N ALA A 136 -21.34 11.26 -2.59
CA ALA A 136 -20.97 11.86 -1.32
C ALA A 136 -19.81 12.85 -1.50
N SER A 137 -19.78 13.88 -0.65
CA SER A 137 -18.66 14.83 -0.61
C SER A 137 -17.64 14.43 0.46
N LEU A 138 -16.46 15.05 0.42
CA LEU A 138 -15.43 14.88 1.47
C LEU A 138 -15.89 15.33 2.87
N SER A 139 -16.96 16.13 2.94
CA SER A 139 -17.59 16.53 4.22
C SER A 139 -18.46 15.45 4.83
N HIS A 140 -18.71 14.35 4.11
CA HIS A 140 -19.43 13.20 4.67
C HIS A 140 -18.68 12.67 5.91
N PRO A 141 -19.39 12.37 7.02
CA PRO A 141 -18.77 11.88 8.24
C PRO A 141 -17.87 10.65 7.97
N GLY A 142 -16.61 10.72 8.38
CA GLY A 142 -15.63 9.65 8.17
C GLY A 142 -14.91 9.63 6.82
N ALA A 143 -15.44 10.28 5.77
CA ALA A 143 -14.85 10.24 4.42
C ALA A 143 -13.40 10.77 4.40
N LEU A 144 -13.16 11.94 4.96
CA LEU A 144 -11.82 12.53 4.99
C LEU A 144 -10.82 11.64 5.77
N ARG A 145 -11.25 11.07 6.90
CA ARG A 145 -10.43 10.12 7.67
C ARG A 145 -10.10 8.89 6.82
N ALA A 146 -11.07 8.34 6.11
CA ALA A 146 -10.89 7.16 5.26
C ALA A 146 -9.95 7.44 4.07
N VAL A 147 -10.02 8.63 3.46
CA VAL A 147 -9.09 9.05 2.39
C VAL A 147 -7.65 9.13 2.91
N PHE A 148 -7.42 9.76 4.08
CA PHE A 148 -6.10 9.76 4.69
C PHE A 148 -5.65 8.35 5.11
N GLY A 149 -6.58 7.52 5.60
CA GLY A 149 -6.36 6.11 5.88
C GLY A 149 -5.89 5.34 4.65
N ALA A 150 -6.54 5.56 3.50
CA ALA A 150 -6.16 4.98 2.22
C ALA A 150 -4.75 5.40 1.78
N ALA A 151 -4.44 6.68 1.87
CA ALA A 151 -3.10 7.20 1.54
C ALA A 151 -2.02 6.61 2.45
N ALA A 152 -2.29 6.53 3.75
CA ALA A 152 -1.37 5.91 4.73
C ALA A 152 -1.21 4.41 4.45
N TYR A 153 -2.29 3.70 4.19
CA TYR A 153 -2.26 2.28 3.83
C TYR A 153 -1.39 2.01 2.60
N LEU A 154 -1.63 2.69 1.49
CA LEU A 154 -0.86 2.51 0.26
C LEU A 154 0.63 2.79 0.48
N THR A 155 0.94 3.83 1.26
CA THR A 155 2.33 4.16 1.63
C THR A 155 2.97 3.05 2.47
N MET A 156 2.28 2.58 3.50
CA MET A 156 2.76 1.50 4.36
C MET A 156 2.91 0.18 3.61
N MET A 157 1.99 -0.14 2.70
CA MET A 157 2.04 -1.35 1.87
C MET A 157 3.25 -1.34 0.93
N CYS A 158 3.58 -0.19 0.35
CA CYS A 158 4.80 -0.04 -0.45
C CYS A 158 6.07 -0.30 0.39
N VAL A 159 6.15 0.27 1.60
CA VAL A 159 7.29 0.06 2.51
C VAL A 159 7.35 -1.40 2.97
N PHE A 160 6.22 -2.00 3.29
CA PHE A 160 6.11 -3.41 3.68
C PHE A 160 6.63 -4.32 2.57
N SER A 161 6.17 -4.13 1.34
CA SER A 161 6.60 -4.93 0.19
C SER A 161 8.09 -4.76 -0.12
N MET A 162 8.63 -3.56 -0.01
CA MET A 162 10.06 -3.28 -0.11
C MET A 162 10.86 -4.04 0.97
N ALA A 163 10.37 -4.01 2.22
CA ALA A 163 11.03 -4.69 3.33
C ALA A 163 11.02 -6.21 3.15
N VAL A 164 9.91 -6.79 2.72
CA VAL A 164 9.79 -8.22 2.39
C VAL A 164 10.75 -8.61 1.27
N ALA A 165 10.85 -7.79 0.21
CA ALA A 165 11.80 -8.02 -0.88
C ALA A 165 13.26 -7.96 -0.41
N THR A 166 13.58 -7.11 0.56
CA THR A 166 14.91 -7.05 1.19
C THR A 166 15.24 -8.35 1.96
N VAL A 167 14.24 -8.96 2.61
CA VAL A 167 14.40 -10.26 3.29
C VAL A 167 14.63 -11.38 2.28
N LEU A 168 13.80 -11.44 1.24
CA LEU A 168 13.78 -12.53 0.24
C LEU A 168 14.89 -12.40 -0.80
N ARG A 169 15.41 -11.19 -1.03
CA ARG A 169 16.47 -10.89 -2.03
C ARG A 169 16.12 -11.31 -3.48
N SER A 170 14.86 -11.49 -3.76
CA SER A 170 14.34 -11.94 -5.06
C SER A 170 13.02 -11.25 -5.34
N SER A 171 12.92 -10.58 -6.49
CA SER A 171 11.66 -9.98 -6.95
C SER A 171 10.58 -11.02 -7.23
N ALA A 172 10.97 -12.14 -7.86
CA ALA A 172 10.04 -13.20 -8.21
C ALA A 172 9.44 -13.85 -6.96
N LEU A 173 10.26 -14.17 -5.95
CA LEU A 173 9.77 -14.73 -4.68
C LEU A 173 8.91 -13.72 -3.92
N ALA A 174 9.33 -12.46 -3.85
CA ALA A 174 8.57 -11.43 -3.14
C ALA A 174 7.19 -11.21 -3.77
N LEU A 175 7.12 -11.06 -5.08
CA LEU A 175 5.84 -10.93 -5.80
C LEU A 175 5.02 -12.22 -5.72
N GLY A 176 5.65 -13.38 -5.90
CA GLY A 176 4.98 -14.68 -5.81
C GLY A 176 4.35 -14.98 -4.46
N ILE A 177 4.83 -14.38 -3.38
CA ILE A 177 4.23 -14.48 -2.03
C ILE A 177 3.21 -13.36 -1.78
N LEU A 178 3.59 -12.11 -2.09
CA LEU A 178 2.76 -10.96 -1.76
C LEU A 178 1.49 -10.87 -2.60
N LEU A 179 1.55 -11.15 -3.90
CA LEU A 179 0.38 -11.03 -4.77
C LEU A 179 -0.72 -12.04 -4.40
N PRO A 180 -0.43 -13.35 -4.22
CA PRO A 180 -1.45 -14.27 -3.74
C PRO A 180 -1.99 -13.89 -2.36
N LEU A 181 -1.13 -13.46 -1.43
CA LEU A 181 -1.55 -13.04 -0.09
C LEU A 181 -2.58 -11.92 -0.16
N LEU A 182 -2.30 -10.88 -0.93
CA LEU A 182 -3.19 -9.73 -1.10
C LEU A 182 -4.47 -10.08 -1.88
N PHE A 183 -4.35 -10.98 -2.87
CA PHE A 183 -5.49 -11.35 -3.72
C PHE A 183 -6.46 -12.32 -3.04
N LEU A 184 -5.94 -13.35 -2.36
CA LEU A 184 -6.76 -14.36 -1.68
C LEU A 184 -7.65 -13.76 -0.61
N ASN A 185 -7.14 -12.77 0.11
CA ASN A 185 -7.86 -12.16 1.19
C ASN A 185 -8.94 -11.18 0.69
N SER A 186 -8.64 -10.42 -0.38
CA SER A 186 -9.62 -9.56 -1.03
C SER A 186 -10.77 -10.33 -1.69
N GLN A 187 -10.58 -11.63 -1.98
CA GLN A 187 -11.60 -12.51 -2.56
C GLN A 187 -12.49 -13.22 -1.51
N GLY A 188 -12.48 -12.76 -0.28
CA GLY A 188 -13.43 -13.23 0.73
C GLY A 188 -12.89 -14.29 1.71
N LEU A 189 -11.58 -14.48 1.80
CA LEU A 189 -11.01 -15.37 2.82
C LEU A 189 -11.41 -14.94 4.23
N SER A 190 -11.56 -13.65 4.47
CA SER A 190 -12.05 -13.05 5.71
C SER A 190 -13.54 -13.32 5.98
N SER A 191 -14.29 -13.73 4.96
CA SER A 191 -15.72 -14.07 5.11
C SER A 191 -15.94 -15.46 5.68
N ILE A 192 -14.89 -16.29 5.79
CA ILE A 192 -14.96 -17.63 6.38
C ILE A 192 -14.90 -17.51 7.90
N PRO A 193 -15.99 -17.80 8.66
CA PRO A 193 -16.02 -17.57 10.11
C PRO A 193 -14.93 -18.30 10.89
N ALA A 194 -14.55 -19.50 10.44
CA ALA A 194 -13.56 -20.35 11.12
C ALA A 194 -12.13 -19.77 11.15
N ILE A 195 -11.76 -18.97 10.15
CA ILE A 195 -10.40 -18.41 10.03
C ILE A 195 -10.36 -16.89 10.20
N ARG A 196 -11.51 -16.25 10.29
CA ARG A 196 -11.66 -14.80 10.41
C ARG A 196 -10.86 -14.22 11.58
N SER A 197 -10.88 -14.91 12.73
CA SER A 197 -10.14 -14.49 13.94
C SER A 197 -8.63 -14.28 13.71
N VAL A 198 -8.08 -14.89 12.66
CA VAL A 198 -6.68 -14.74 12.26
C VAL A 198 -6.55 -13.83 11.05
N THR A 199 -7.37 -14.04 10.02
CA THR A 199 -7.26 -13.34 8.73
C THR A 199 -7.50 -11.84 8.84
N GLN A 200 -8.31 -11.37 9.81
CA GLN A 200 -8.55 -9.95 10.05
C GLN A 200 -7.27 -9.15 10.40
N TYR A 201 -6.22 -9.81 10.90
CA TYR A 201 -4.94 -9.18 11.24
C TYR A 201 -3.94 -9.16 10.07
N LEU A 202 -4.31 -9.67 8.91
CA LEU A 202 -3.45 -9.61 7.73
C LEU A 202 -3.30 -8.16 7.21
N PRO A 203 -2.17 -7.84 6.53
CA PRO A 203 -1.87 -6.46 6.14
C PRO A 203 -2.93 -5.79 5.28
N ASP A 204 -3.55 -6.54 4.36
CA ASP A 204 -4.59 -6.04 3.47
C ASP A 204 -5.92 -5.80 4.21
N GLN A 205 -6.29 -6.64 5.19
CA GLN A 205 -7.47 -6.44 6.02
C GLN A 205 -7.29 -5.25 6.97
N ALA A 206 -6.12 -5.13 7.58
CA ALA A 206 -5.77 -3.94 8.34
C ALA A 206 -5.86 -2.68 7.46
N GLY A 207 -5.36 -2.75 6.22
CA GLY A 207 -5.48 -1.66 5.26
C GLY A 207 -6.93 -1.29 4.95
N ALA A 208 -7.77 -2.27 4.70
CA ALA A 208 -9.20 -2.05 4.49
C ALA A 208 -9.87 -1.39 5.71
N GLY A 209 -9.52 -1.81 6.92
CA GLY A 209 -9.99 -1.18 8.15
C GLY A 209 -9.56 0.29 8.29
N MET A 210 -8.41 0.69 7.75
CA MET A 210 -7.98 2.09 7.72
C MET A 210 -8.85 2.96 6.81
N MET A 211 -9.43 2.37 5.77
CA MET A 211 -10.25 3.03 4.77
C MET A 211 -11.75 3.05 5.11
N TRP A 212 -12.15 2.64 6.30
CA TRP A 212 -13.55 2.63 6.69
C TRP A 212 -14.12 4.03 6.89
N VAL A 213 -15.25 4.27 6.26
CA VAL A 213 -16.00 5.53 6.38
C VAL A 213 -16.92 5.46 7.59
N ASP A 214 -17.78 4.45 7.64
CA ASP A 214 -18.70 4.20 8.73
C ASP A 214 -18.34 2.88 9.44
N THR A 215 -18.26 2.92 10.79
CA THR A 215 -17.88 1.76 11.58
C THR A 215 -19.03 0.76 11.79
N ASP A 216 -20.25 1.16 11.52
CA ASP A 216 -21.44 0.34 11.76
C ASP A 216 -21.88 -0.46 10.54
N GLN A 217 -21.46 -0.07 9.34
CA GLN A 217 -21.83 -0.73 8.09
C GLN A 217 -20.67 -1.50 7.46
N MET A 218 -20.98 -2.67 6.95
CA MET A 218 -20.05 -3.71 6.59
C MET A 218 -20.38 -4.32 5.24
N PHE A 219 -19.75 -3.83 4.17
CA PHE A 219 -20.16 -4.27 2.84
C PHE A 219 -19.29 -5.33 2.17
N ILE A 220 -17.95 -5.33 2.32
CA ILE A 220 -17.10 -6.19 1.50
C ILE A 220 -16.19 -7.15 2.30
N LEU A 221 -15.78 -6.79 3.51
CA LEU A 221 -14.67 -7.46 4.19
C LEU A 221 -15.04 -8.15 5.52
N GLY A 222 -16.31 -8.20 5.86
CA GLY A 222 -16.75 -8.70 7.14
C GLY A 222 -16.43 -7.71 8.30
N ARG A 223 -17.01 -7.95 9.50
CA ARG A 223 -16.82 -7.09 10.67
C ARG A 223 -15.43 -7.31 11.26
N LEU A 224 -14.60 -6.27 11.35
CA LEU A 224 -13.33 -6.33 12.07
C LEU A 224 -13.58 -6.09 13.56
N ASP A 225 -12.80 -6.75 14.42
CA ASP A 225 -12.91 -6.60 15.89
C ASP A 225 -12.22 -5.31 16.38
N PHE A 226 -11.70 -4.49 15.46
CA PHE A 226 -10.98 -3.26 15.75
C PHE A 226 -11.38 -2.14 14.77
N GLY A 227 -11.35 -0.90 15.26
CA GLY A 227 -11.61 0.28 14.44
C GLY A 227 -10.38 0.74 13.63
N PRO A 228 -10.50 1.87 12.90
CA PRO A 228 -9.44 2.39 12.03
C PRO A 228 -8.11 2.65 12.72
N GLY A 229 -8.12 3.05 14.00
CA GLY A 229 -6.90 3.24 14.78
C GLY A 229 -6.19 1.93 15.09
N GLY A 230 -6.95 0.88 15.41
CA GLY A 230 -6.41 -0.48 15.58
C GLY A 230 -5.84 -1.03 14.28
N ALA A 231 -6.54 -0.82 13.17
CA ALA A 231 -6.10 -1.17 11.83
C ALA A 231 -4.75 -0.52 11.47
N PHE A 232 -4.59 0.76 11.75
CA PHE A 232 -3.33 1.49 11.57
C PHE A 232 -2.20 0.88 12.40
N ALA A 233 -2.45 0.58 13.68
CA ALA A 233 -1.46 -0.03 14.57
C ALA A 233 -1.01 -1.41 14.09
N ILE A 234 -1.94 -2.25 13.61
CA ILE A 234 -1.65 -3.56 13.05
C ILE A 234 -0.77 -3.42 11.80
N MET A 235 -1.12 -2.52 10.88
CA MET A 235 -0.33 -2.30 9.67
C MET A 235 1.06 -1.77 10.00
N LEU A 236 1.19 -0.88 10.99
CA LEU A 236 2.48 -0.39 11.47
C LEU A 236 3.34 -1.52 12.04
N ALA A 237 2.73 -2.44 12.79
CA ALA A 237 3.41 -3.62 13.33
C ALA A 237 3.95 -4.53 12.21
N TRP A 238 3.18 -4.76 11.14
CA TRP A 238 3.63 -5.50 9.97
C TRP A 238 4.83 -4.85 9.27
N VAL A 239 4.77 -3.53 9.06
CA VAL A 239 5.87 -2.76 8.48
C VAL A 239 7.12 -2.85 9.35
N ALA A 240 6.97 -2.65 10.66
CA ALA A 240 8.08 -2.72 11.62
C ALA A 240 8.72 -4.13 11.65
N PHE A 241 7.89 -5.18 11.66
CA PHE A 241 8.34 -6.56 11.63
C PHE A 241 9.12 -6.88 10.35
N ALA A 242 8.60 -6.48 9.19
CA ALA A 242 9.26 -6.69 7.91
C ALA A 242 10.59 -5.91 7.81
N LEU A 243 10.62 -4.66 8.28
CA LEU A 243 11.87 -3.85 8.31
C LEU A 243 12.91 -4.45 9.26
N ALA A 244 12.48 -4.95 10.42
CA ALA A 244 13.38 -5.65 11.34
C ALA A 244 13.96 -6.92 10.70
N GLY A 245 13.12 -7.71 10.02
CA GLY A 245 13.56 -8.87 9.23
C GLY A 245 14.54 -8.48 8.12
N GLY A 246 14.27 -7.41 7.38
CA GLY A 246 15.15 -6.86 6.36
C GLY A 246 16.52 -6.45 6.94
N TYR A 247 16.52 -5.77 8.08
CA TYR A 247 17.73 -5.37 8.78
C TYR A 247 18.57 -6.57 9.23
N VAL A 248 17.94 -7.58 9.82
CA VAL A 248 18.61 -8.83 10.23
C VAL A 248 19.17 -9.57 9.02
N SER A 249 18.41 -9.66 7.93
CA SER A 249 18.86 -10.26 6.67
C SER A 249 20.12 -9.58 6.11
N LEU A 250 20.14 -8.23 6.13
CA LEU A 250 21.30 -7.44 5.69
C LEU A 250 22.52 -7.62 6.58
N ARG A 251 22.32 -7.88 7.88
CA ARG A 251 23.44 -8.07 8.83
C ARG A 251 24.04 -9.47 8.80
N ARG A 252 23.20 -10.50 8.64
CA ARG A 252 23.61 -11.91 8.81
C ARG A 252 24.04 -12.58 7.51
N ARG A 253 23.60 -12.08 6.36
CA ARG A 253 23.94 -12.67 5.07
C ARG A 253 24.85 -11.71 4.31
N ASP A 254 26.04 -12.19 3.96
CA ASP A 254 26.93 -11.48 3.05
C ASP A 254 26.27 -11.32 1.68
N ALA A 255 26.51 -10.18 1.05
CA ALA A 255 25.94 -9.86 -0.25
C ALA A 255 26.73 -10.52 -1.38
#